data_41dc6bbe5a6d78e3d39daa68aa80e547
#
_entry.id   41dc6bbe5a6d78e3d39daa68aa80e547
#
_cell.length_a   1.000
_cell.length_b   1.000
_cell.length_c   1.000
_cell.angle_alpha   90.00
_cell.angle_beta   90.00
_cell.angle_gamma   90.00
#
_symmetry.space_group_name_H-M   'P 1'
#
loop_
_entity.id
_entity.type
_entity.pdbx_description
1 polymer ?
#
loop_
_entity_poly.entity_id
_entity_poly.type
_entity_poly.pdbx_seq_one_letter_code
_entity_poly.pdbx_strand_id
1 'polypeptide(L)'
;MEDFIPDLVDLINNFDPATLLPKVDSILGWIELLIRVCVMAAPVIMLVFGLSYLLLPAKEANHEAGYRFYFGMGSVEAWRFTQKLAGIVWSALGLILSGVMFFISSGFRGMDGMQMLDTAVVCILWEIGLMAAACIAINMVLLIRYDRKGNLRRVKNTEN
;
A
#
# COMPACT_ATOMS: atom_id res chain seq x y z
N MET A 1 -50.88 -27.54 29.94
CA MET A 1 -49.41 -27.71 30.11
C MET A 1 -48.88 -28.89 29.29
N GLU A 2 -49.77 -29.79 28.85
CA GLU A 2 -49.40 -30.97 28.04
C GLU A 2 -49.13 -30.64 26.55
N ASP A 3 -49.71 -29.56 26.02
CA ASP A 3 -49.54 -29.18 24.58
C ASP A 3 -48.24 -28.36 24.30
N PHE A 4 -47.56 -27.88 25.36
CA PHE A 4 -46.35 -27.10 25.23
C PHE A 4 -45.09 -27.91 24.89
N ILE A 5 -45.05 -29.19 25.30
CA ILE A 5 -43.90 -30.07 25.12
C ILE A 5 -43.74 -30.52 23.66
N PRO A 6 -44.83 -30.94 22.95
CA PRO A 6 -44.72 -31.30 21.54
C PRO A 6 -44.26 -30.14 20.65
N ASP A 7 -44.80 -28.94 20.88
CA ASP A 7 -44.40 -27.74 20.15
C ASP A 7 -42.90 -27.38 20.31
N LEU A 8 -42.38 -27.60 21.53
CA LEU A 8 -40.98 -27.37 21.85
C LEU A 8 -40.07 -28.40 21.16
N VAL A 9 -40.50 -29.67 21.14
CA VAL A 9 -39.78 -30.77 20.46
C VAL A 9 -39.76 -30.56 18.93
N ASP A 10 -40.87 -30.13 18.35
CA ASP A 10 -40.94 -29.80 16.93
C ASP A 10 -40.10 -28.56 16.57
N LEU A 11 -40.04 -27.56 17.46
CA LEU A 11 -39.18 -26.41 17.31
C LEU A 11 -37.70 -26.79 17.31
N ILE A 12 -37.30 -27.70 18.23
CA ILE A 12 -35.93 -28.20 18.36
C ILE A 12 -35.55 -29.06 17.16
N ASN A 13 -36.45 -29.96 16.72
CA ASN A 13 -36.20 -30.86 15.59
C ASN A 13 -36.19 -30.14 14.24
N ASN A 14 -36.92 -29.04 14.12
CA ASN A 14 -36.95 -28.18 12.90
C ASN A 14 -35.98 -27.02 12.98
N PHE A 15 -35.22 -26.90 14.10
CA PHE A 15 -34.22 -25.86 14.25
C PHE A 15 -33.03 -26.19 13.36
N ASP A 16 -32.96 -25.49 12.20
CA ASP A 16 -31.81 -25.53 11.34
C ASP A 16 -30.84 -24.41 11.78
N PRO A 17 -29.73 -24.75 12.45
CA PRO A 17 -28.72 -23.76 12.84
C PRO A 17 -28.11 -23.00 11.65
N ALA A 18 -28.21 -23.55 10.44
CA ALA A 18 -27.76 -22.89 9.21
C ALA A 18 -28.59 -21.62 8.88
N THR A 19 -29.83 -21.51 9.40
CA THR A 19 -30.65 -20.30 9.20
C THR A 19 -30.22 -19.12 10.04
N LEU A 20 -29.52 -19.37 11.17
CA LEU A 20 -29.01 -18.32 12.05
C LEU A 20 -27.59 -17.84 11.67
N LEU A 21 -26.85 -18.67 10.95
CA LEU A 21 -25.54 -18.27 10.49
C LEU A 21 -25.72 -17.51 9.17
N PRO A 22 -25.14 -16.31 9.04
CA PRO A 22 -25.04 -15.68 7.73
C PRO A 22 -24.39 -16.70 6.80
N LYS A 23 -24.97 -16.88 5.61
CA LYS A 23 -24.51 -17.89 4.64
C LYS A 23 -22.98 -17.84 4.57
N VAL A 24 -22.30 -18.95 4.83
CA VAL A 24 -20.84 -19.06 4.86
C VAL A 24 -20.23 -18.44 3.61
N ASP A 25 -20.88 -18.56 2.47
CA ASP A 25 -20.51 -17.93 1.21
C ASP A 25 -20.45 -16.39 1.29
N SER A 26 -21.37 -15.78 2.04
CA SER A 26 -21.35 -14.31 2.24
C SER A 26 -20.16 -13.88 3.10
N ILE A 27 -19.83 -14.63 4.15
CA ILE A 27 -18.68 -14.34 5.02
C ILE A 27 -17.38 -14.50 4.22
N LEU A 28 -17.26 -15.56 3.44
CA LEU A 28 -16.09 -15.79 2.57
C LEU A 28 -15.95 -14.68 1.54
N GLY A 29 -17.04 -14.20 0.95
CA GLY A 29 -17.02 -13.07 0.02
C GLY A 29 -16.53 -11.77 0.68
N TRP A 30 -16.91 -11.48 1.92
CA TRP A 30 -16.42 -10.32 2.67
C TRP A 30 -14.93 -10.45 3.02
N ILE A 31 -14.47 -11.64 3.41
CA ILE A 31 -13.05 -11.91 3.67
C ILE A 31 -12.23 -11.71 2.39
N GLU A 32 -12.67 -12.26 1.27
CA GLU A 32 -12.04 -12.07 -0.03
C GLU A 32 -11.91 -10.56 -0.38
N LEU A 33 -13.02 -9.81 -0.23
CA LEU A 33 -13.01 -8.37 -0.48
C LEU A 33 -12.02 -7.64 0.43
N LEU A 34 -12.00 -7.95 1.72
CA LEU A 34 -11.09 -7.36 2.68
C LEU A 34 -9.61 -7.60 2.29
N ILE A 35 -9.27 -8.83 1.95
CA ILE A 35 -7.92 -9.20 1.54
C ILE A 35 -7.52 -8.45 0.25
N ARG A 36 -8.43 -8.35 -0.75
CA ARG A 36 -8.20 -7.55 -1.96
C ARG A 36 -7.91 -6.08 -1.64
N VAL A 37 -8.70 -5.49 -0.75
CA VAL A 37 -8.49 -4.10 -0.32
C VAL A 37 -7.14 -3.96 0.39
N CYS A 38 -6.75 -4.88 1.26
CA CYS A 38 -5.46 -4.85 1.94
C CYS A 38 -4.28 -4.90 0.95
N VAL A 39 -4.31 -5.80 -0.03
CA VAL A 39 -3.26 -5.93 -1.05
C VAL A 39 -3.22 -4.70 -1.98
N MET A 40 -4.35 -4.07 -2.27
CA MET A 40 -4.38 -2.87 -3.12
C MET A 40 -4.03 -1.57 -2.40
N ALA A 41 -4.10 -1.55 -1.06
CA ALA A 41 -3.98 -0.32 -0.29
C ALA A 41 -2.61 0.35 -0.43
N ALA A 42 -1.51 -0.39 -0.28
CA ALA A 42 -0.17 0.18 -0.34
C ALA A 42 0.18 0.76 -1.73
N PRO A 43 -0.04 0.04 -2.85
CA PRO A 43 0.18 0.60 -4.19
C PRO A 43 -0.64 1.86 -4.47
N VAL A 44 -1.91 1.87 -4.09
CA VAL A 44 -2.79 3.03 -4.29
C VAL A 44 -2.33 4.22 -3.45
N ILE A 45 -1.96 4.00 -2.19
CA ILE A 45 -1.41 5.04 -1.31
C ILE A 45 -0.11 5.61 -1.90
N MET A 46 0.79 4.74 -2.40
CA MET A 46 2.03 5.20 -3.06
C MET A 46 1.72 6.06 -4.28
N LEU A 47 0.77 5.65 -5.11
CA LEU A 47 0.35 6.42 -6.29
C LEU A 47 -0.20 7.79 -5.89
N VAL A 48 -1.09 7.84 -4.89
CA VAL A 48 -1.69 9.09 -4.40
C VAL A 48 -0.62 10.04 -3.85
N PHE A 49 0.29 9.55 -3.00
CA PHE A 49 1.38 10.37 -2.48
C PHE A 49 2.35 10.82 -3.58
N GLY A 50 2.71 9.91 -4.50
CA GLY A 50 3.56 10.25 -5.63
C GLY A 50 2.97 11.36 -6.49
N LEU A 51 1.69 11.26 -6.86
CA LEU A 51 0.98 12.29 -7.59
C LEU A 51 0.86 13.59 -6.79
N SER A 52 0.61 13.51 -5.48
CA SER A 52 0.55 14.68 -4.61
C SER A 52 1.88 15.46 -4.62
N TYR A 53 3.03 14.77 -4.56
CA TYR A 53 4.33 15.41 -4.65
C TYR A 53 4.63 16.05 -6.01
N LEU A 54 4.02 15.56 -7.09
CA LEU A 54 4.18 16.13 -8.43
C LEU A 54 3.23 17.30 -8.68
N LEU A 55 1.96 17.17 -8.28
CA LEU A 55 0.91 18.11 -8.61
C LEU A 55 0.78 19.26 -7.58
N LEU A 56 1.10 18.96 -6.32
CA LEU A 56 1.00 19.89 -5.20
C LEU A 56 2.33 19.99 -4.44
N PRO A 57 3.44 20.32 -5.12
CA PRO A 57 4.74 20.38 -4.47
C PRO A 57 4.73 21.48 -3.39
N ALA A 58 5.11 21.13 -2.17
CA ALA A 58 5.32 22.11 -1.12
C ALA A 58 6.43 23.11 -1.54
N LYS A 59 6.12 24.41 -1.50
CA LYS A 59 6.99 25.47 -2.01
C LYS A 59 8.31 25.57 -1.22
N GLU A 60 8.26 25.25 0.07
CA GLU A 60 9.37 25.33 1.02
C GLU A 60 9.45 24.06 1.85
N ALA A 61 10.63 23.74 2.35
CA ALA A 61 10.83 22.64 3.26
C ALA A 61 10.08 22.92 4.56
N ASN A 62 9.00 22.19 4.79
CA ASN A 62 8.18 22.31 5.99
C ASN A 62 8.02 20.92 6.66
N HIS A 63 7.49 20.92 7.87
CA HIS A 63 7.25 19.68 8.62
C HIS A 63 5.82 19.11 8.41
N GLU A 64 5.04 19.67 7.50
CA GLU A 64 3.63 19.29 7.31
C GLU A 64 3.42 18.40 6.10
N ALA A 65 4.06 18.68 4.96
CA ALA A 65 3.83 17.95 3.71
C ALA A 65 5.11 17.71 2.91
N GLY A 66 5.18 16.58 2.20
CA GLY A 66 6.26 16.23 1.27
C GLY A 66 7.15 15.09 1.74
N TYR A 67 7.99 14.58 0.82
CA TYR A 67 8.99 13.56 1.12
C TYR A 67 10.16 14.18 1.89
N ARG A 68 10.40 13.70 3.10
CA ARG A 68 11.36 14.28 4.04
C ARG A 68 12.61 13.43 4.14
N PHE A 69 13.71 14.02 3.72
CA PHE A 69 15.02 13.46 3.93
C PHE A 69 16.03 14.56 4.24
N TYR A 70 16.93 14.30 5.17
CA TYR A 70 17.83 15.31 5.73
C TYR A 70 18.56 16.14 4.67
N PHE A 71 19.13 15.49 3.64
CA PHE A 71 19.86 16.17 2.57
C PHE A 71 18.95 16.92 1.60
N GLY A 72 17.70 16.53 1.47
CA GLY A 72 16.69 17.20 0.65
C GLY A 72 16.12 18.46 1.32
N MET A 73 16.25 18.60 2.64
CA MET A 73 15.72 19.73 3.39
C MET A 73 16.73 20.87 3.58
N GLY A 74 17.97 20.72 3.14
CA GLY A 74 19.04 21.70 3.36
C GLY A 74 18.92 22.98 2.54
N SER A 75 18.21 22.97 1.41
CA SER A 75 17.96 24.14 0.57
C SER A 75 16.64 23.99 -0.20
N VAL A 76 16.09 25.13 -0.68
CA VAL A 76 14.86 25.14 -1.49
C VAL A 76 15.04 24.37 -2.80
N GLU A 77 16.23 24.42 -3.39
CA GLU A 77 16.55 23.69 -4.61
C GLU A 77 16.57 22.16 -4.36
N ALA A 78 17.29 21.73 -3.31
CA ALA A 78 17.33 20.33 -2.91
C ALA A 78 15.94 19.81 -2.55
N TRP A 79 15.13 20.62 -1.88
CA TRP A 79 13.74 20.30 -1.54
C TRP A 79 12.89 20.04 -2.79
N ARG A 80 12.87 21.00 -3.73
CA ARG A 80 12.11 20.87 -4.99
C ARG A 80 12.53 19.64 -5.80
N PHE A 81 13.83 19.41 -5.88
CA PHE A 81 14.35 18.23 -6.55
C PHE A 81 13.89 16.93 -5.87
N THR A 82 13.95 16.90 -4.53
CA THR A 82 13.51 15.74 -3.72
C THR A 82 12.04 15.44 -3.95
N GLN A 83 11.17 16.44 -3.89
CA GLN A 83 9.73 16.26 -4.11
C GLN A 83 9.46 15.71 -5.53
N LYS A 84 10.11 16.28 -6.55
CA LYS A 84 9.96 15.83 -7.93
C LYS A 84 10.46 14.39 -8.12
N LEU A 85 11.63 14.06 -7.58
CA LEU A 85 12.20 12.72 -7.68
C LEU A 85 11.32 11.69 -6.96
N ALA A 86 10.95 11.97 -5.71
CA ALA A 86 10.07 11.10 -4.93
C ALA A 86 8.71 10.94 -5.61
N GLY A 87 8.14 12.02 -6.12
CA GLY A 87 6.88 12.02 -6.86
C GLY A 87 6.92 11.12 -8.09
N ILE A 88 7.97 11.20 -8.90
CA ILE A 88 8.14 10.35 -10.10
C ILE A 88 8.28 8.88 -9.69
N VAL A 89 9.18 8.59 -8.75
CA VAL A 89 9.45 7.20 -8.33
C VAL A 89 8.22 6.56 -7.70
N TRP A 90 7.55 7.25 -6.79
CA TRP A 90 6.37 6.73 -6.09
C TRP A 90 5.15 6.61 -7.01
N SER A 91 4.93 7.57 -7.93
CA SER A 91 3.85 7.46 -8.90
C SER A 91 4.06 6.30 -9.88
N ALA A 92 5.27 6.17 -10.41
CA ALA A 92 5.59 5.09 -11.34
C ALA A 92 5.48 3.71 -10.66
N LEU A 93 6.10 3.55 -9.48
CA LEU A 93 6.06 2.31 -8.73
C LEU A 93 4.63 1.98 -8.27
N GLY A 94 3.90 2.96 -7.73
CA GLY A 94 2.51 2.80 -7.31
C GLY A 94 1.59 2.42 -8.47
N LEU A 95 1.77 3.00 -9.66
CA LEU A 95 0.99 2.64 -10.85
C LEU A 95 1.27 1.21 -11.30
N ILE A 96 2.54 0.83 -11.40
CA ILE A 96 2.95 -0.52 -11.81
C ILE A 96 2.43 -1.55 -10.80
N LEU A 97 2.66 -1.33 -9.51
CA LEU A 97 2.20 -2.25 -8.46
C LEU A 97 0.68 -2.34 -8.41
N SER A 98 -0.06 -1.23 -8.57
CA SER A 98 -1.52 -1.26 -8.64
C SER A 98 -2.01 -2.16 -9.77
N GLY A 99 -1.39 -2.08 -10.95
CA GLY A 99 -1.73 -2.98 -12.07
C GLY A 99 -1.43 -4.44 -11.78
N VAL A 100 -0.24 -4.73 -11.23
CA VAL A 100 0.17 -6.09 -10.87
C VAL A 100 -0.74 -6.69 -9.80
N MET A 101 -1.00 -5.94 -8.71
CA MET A 101 -1.84 -6.41 -7.60
C MET A 101 -3.31 -6.55 -8.00
N PHE A 102 -3.80 -5.67 -8.89
CA PHE A 102 -5.13 -5.84 -9.47
C PHE A 102 -5.24 -7.16 -10.24
N PHE A 103 -4.24 -7.49 -11.05
CA PHE A 103 -4.21 -8.74 -11.81
C PHE A 103 -4.13 -9.96 -10.88
N ILE A 104 -3.24 -9.96 -9.89
CA ILE A 104 -3.10 -11.06 -8.92
C ILE A 104 -4.40 -11.23 -8.11
N SER A 105 -4.95 -10.14 -7.59
CA SER A 105 -6.17 -10.18 -6.77
C SER A 105 -7.40 -10.63 -7.56
N SER A 106 -7.41 -10.47 -8.89
CA SER A 106 -8.50 -10.98 -9.72
C SER A 106 -8.58 -12.52 -9.69
N GLY A 107 -7.47 -13.20 -9.45
CA GLY A 107 -7.38 -14.66 -9.31
C GLY A 107 -7.88 -15.19 -7.96
N PHE A 108 -8.13 -14.36 -6.96
CA PHE A 108 -8.53 -14.80 -5.62
C PHE A 108 -9.86 -15.57 -5.58
N ARG A 109 -10.77 -15.32 -6.53
CA ARG A 109 -12.09 -15.99 -6.61
C ARG A 109 -12.03 -17.52 -6.74
N GLY A 110 -10.93 -18.07 -7.21
CA GLY A 110 -10.77 -19.51 -7.39
C GLY A 110 -9.86 -20.18 -6.37
N MET A 111 -9.38 -19.42 -5.39
CA MET A 111 -8.45 -19.91 -4.38
C MET A 111 -9.17 -20.33 -3.12
N ASP A 112 -8.63 -21.38 -2.46
CA ASP A 112 -9.00 -21.69 -1.09
C ASP A 112 -8.56 -20.54 -0.15
N GLY A 113 -9.29 -20.35 0.97
CA GLY A 113 -9.05 -19.25 1.88
C GLY A 113 -7.61 -19.17 2.40
N MET A 114 -6.96 -20.33 2.63
CA MET A 114 -5.58 -20.38 3.09
C MET A 114 -4.60 -19.97 1.98
N GLN A 115 -4.81 -20.46 0.76
CA GLN A 115 -3.99 -20.09 -0.40
C GLN A 115 -4.10 -18.59 -0.72
N MET A 116 -5.31 -18.03 -0.61
CA MET A 116 -5.54 -16.61 -0.80
C MET A 116 -4.79 -15.78 0.25
N LEU A 117 -4.83 -16.18 1.51
CA LEU A 117 -4.11 -15.51 2.60
C LEU A 117 -2.59 -15.56 2.40
N ASP A 118 -2.05 -16.74 2.09
CA ASP A 118 -0.62 -16.91 1.82
C ASP A 118 -0.16 -16.04 0.64
N THR A 119 -0.94 -16.02 -0.44
CA THR A 119 -0.65 -15.18 -1.60
C THR A 119 -0.67 -13.70 -1.23
N ALA A 120 -1.66 -13.26 -0.45
CA ALA A 120 -1.76 -11.87 -0.01
C ALA A 120 -0.59 -11.45 0.88
N VAL A 121 -0.18 -12.31 1.82
CA VAL A 121 0.99 -12.06 2.69
C VAL A 121 2.26 -11.90 1.86
N VAL A 122 2.50 -12.79 0.90
CA VAL A 122 3.65 -12.70 0.00
C VAL A 122 3.61 -11.40 -0.82
N CYS A 123 2.46 -11.01 -1.36
CA CYS A 123 2.30 -9.75 -2.08
C CYS A 123 2.65 -8.53 -1.20
N ILE A 124 2.11 -8.47 0.01
CA ILE A 124 2.37 -7.37 0.96
C ILE A 124 3.86 -7.30 1.32
N LEU A 125 4.53 -8.42 1.54
CA LEU A 125 5.97 -8.46 1.81
C LEU A 125 6.80 -7.92 0.63
N TRP A 126 6.42 -8.26 -0.60
CA TRP A 126 7.06 -7.70 -1.81
C TRP A 126 6.82 -6.20 -1.93
N GLU A 127 5.62 -5.72 -1.66
CA GLU A 127 5.30 -4.28 -1.66
C GLU A 127 6.15 -3.50 -0.66
N ILE A 128 6.25 -4.00 0.58
CA ILE A 128 7.10 -3.40 1.62
C ILE A 128 8.55 -3.37 1.19
N GLY A 129 9.06 -4.48 0.62
CA GLY A 129 10.43 -4.57 0.13
C GLY A 129 10.73 -3.58 -0.99
N LEU A 130 9.83 -3.47 -1.98
CA LEU A 130 9.96 -2.53 -3.10
C LEU A 130 9.84 -1.07 -2.65
N MET A 131 8.93 -0.77 -1.72
CA MET A 131 8.80 0.55 -1.12
C MET A 131 10.07 0.97 -0.37
N ALA A 132 10.64 0.06 0.43
CA ALA A 132 11.91 0.31 1.13
C ALA A 132 13.06 0.52 0.14
N ALA A 133 13.16 -0.29 -0.91
CA ALA A 133 14.15 -0.14 -1.96
C ALA A 133 14.02 1.20 -2.70
N ALA A 134 12.78 1.64 -3.00
CA ALA A 134 12.52 2.94 -3.61
C ALA A 134 12.96 4.09 -2.71
N CYS A 135 12.67 4.03 -1.41
CA CYS A 135 13.13 5.03 -0.44
C CYS A 135 14.66 5.08 -0.37
N ILE A 136 15.32 3.93 -0.32
CA ILE A 136 16.79 3.85 -0.32
C ILE A 136 17.35 4.47 -1.60
N ALA A 137 16.80 4.13 -2.77
CA ALA A 137 17.24 4.67 -4.06
C ALA A 137 17.10 6.19 -4.12
N ILE A 138 15.97 6.75 -3.71
CA ILE A 138 15.75 8.20 -3.65
C ILE A 138 16.81 8.84 -2.73
N ASN A 139 17.00 8.29 -1.53
CA ASN A 139 17.94 8.81 -0.55
C ASN A 139 19.39 8.75 -1.04
N MET A 140 19.77 7.67 -1.74
CA MET A 140 21.10 7.55 -2.35
C MET A 140 21.34 8.60 -3.43
N VAL A 141 20.36 8.87 -4.30
CA VAL A 141 20.47 9.95 -5.31
C VAL A 141 20.69 11.30 -4.63
N LEU A 142 19.98 11.58 -3.55
CA LEU A 142 20.13 12.83 -2.80
C LEU A 142 21.50 12.94 -2.12
N LEU A 143 21.98 11.86 -1.52
CA LEU A 143 23.31 11.79 -0.89
C LEU A 143 24.45 12.05 -1.89
N ILE A 144 24.31 11.53 -3.11
CA ILE A 144 25.31 11.73 -4.17
C ILE A 144 25.26 13.17 -4.69
N ARG A 145 24.07 13.74 -4.85
CA ARG A 145 23.86 15.01 -5.53
C ARG A 145 24.01 16.22 -4.62
N TYR A 146 23.64 16.13 -3.36
CA TYR A 146 23.62 17.26 -2.43
C TYR A 146 24.53 17.02 -1.21
N ASP A 147 25.06 18.10 -0.65
CA ASP A 147 25.77 18.11 0.64
C ASP A 147 24.78 18.26 1.82
N ARG A 148 25.30 18.26 3.05
CA ARG A 148 24.47 18.45 4.26
C ARG A 148 23.76 19.80 4.35
N LYS A 149 24.26 20.81 3.59
CA LYS A 149 23.68 22.16 3.54
C LYS A 149 22.72 22.32 2.35
N GLY A 150 22.47 21.24 1.58
CA GLY A 150 21.62 21.26 0.42
C GLY A 150 22.24 21.91 -0.83
N ASN A 151 23.57 22.12 -0.84
CA ASN A 151 24.27 22.61 -2.03
C ASN A 151 24.60 21.44 -2.96
N LEU A 152 24.56 21.70 -4.28
CA LEU A 152 25.02 20.72 -5.26
C LEU A 152 26.48 20.39 -5.04
N ARG A 153 26.79 19.11 -4.92
CA ARG A 153 28.17 18.64 -4.93
C ARG A 153 28.74 18.85 -6.32
N ARG A 154 29.70 19.78 -6.48
CA ARG A 154 30.48 19.89 -7.72
C ARG A 154 31.22 18.59 -7.92
N VAL A 155 30.96 17.89 -9.03
CA VAL A 155 31.86 16.85 -9.50
C VAL A 155 33.18 17.57 -9.75
N LYS A 156 34.21 17.27 -8.96
CA LYS A 156 35.58 17.68 -9.28
C LYS A 156 35.90 17.05 -10.63
N ASN A 157 35.79 17.82 -11.71
CA ASN A 157 36.45 17.45 -12.94
C ASN A 157 37.95 17.37 -12.60
N THR A 158 38.48 16.17 -12.59
CA THR A 158 39.90 15.89 -12.65
C THR A 158 40.33 16.27 -14.06
N GLU A 159 40.53 17.57 -14.30
CA GLU A 159 41.38 18.02 -15.40
C GLU A 159 42.83 17.73 -14.94
N ASN A 160 43.37 16.65 -15.46
CA ASN A 160 44.80 16.45 -15.65
C ASN A 160 45.12 16.51 -17.12
#